data_aaed614a3523e75a9703b901ef33236e
#
_entry.id   aaed614a3523e75a9703b901ef33236e
#
_cell.length_a   1.000
_cell.length_b   1.000
_cell.length_c   1.000
_cell.angle_alpha   90.00
_cell.angle_beta   90.00
_cell.angle_gamma   90.00
#
_symmetry.space_group_name_H-M   'P 1'
#
loop_
_entity.id
_entity.type
_entity.pdbx_description
1 polymer ?
#
loop_
_entity_poly.entity_id
_entity_poly.type
_entity_poly.pdbx_seq_one_letter_code
_entity_poly.pdbx_strand_id
1 'polypeptide(L)'
;MAEVVYIAGPMRGIPLFNFPAFYRAAALLQMLGHKPINPAELDQQAGFDPSTLPEDYDWQNLDAIGFSLRDAAKRDLVAIVESATAILLLPGWERSKGARAERAVAEWLGLRVFTQVDFPEVACGV
;
A
#
# COMPACT_ATOMS: atom_id res chain seq x y z
N MET A 1 -14.99 9.67 -11.72
CA MET A 1 -14.49 10.63 -10.70
C MET A 1 -13.17 10.17 -10.14
N ALA A 2 -12.32 11.13 -9.80
CA ALA A 2 -11.04 10.84 -9.19
C ALA A 2 -11.23 10.29 -7.76
N GLU A 3 -10.48 9.24 -7.45
CA GLU A 3 -10.46 8.62 -6.13
C GLU A 3 -9.16 8.96 -5.42
N VAL A 4 -9.18 8.95 -4.11
CA VAL A 4 -7.98 8.91 -3.28
C VAL A 4 -7.80 7.45 -2.87
N VAL A 5 -6.79 6.77 -3.44
CA VAL A 5 -6.69 5.32 -3.41
C VAL A 5 -5.53 4.88 -2.55
N TYR A 6 -5.83 4.18 -1.45
CA TYR A 6 -4.80 3.54 -0.65
C TYR A 6 -4.40 2.21 -1.30
N ILE A 7 -3.10 1.97 -1.41
CA ILE A 7 -2.58 0.74 -2.01
C ILE A 7 -2.24 -0.26 -0.90
N ALA A 8 -2.87 -1.43 -0.92
CA ALA A 8 -2.65 -2.49 0.06
C ALA A 8 -2.11 -3.75 -0.64
N GLY A 9 -1.13 -4.38 -0.03
CA GLY A 9 -0.55 -5.59 -0.58
C GLY A 9 0.57 -6.15 0.29
N PRO A 10 1.12 -7.30 -0.09
CA PRO A 10 2.19 -7.94 0.68
C PRO A 10 3.49 -7.16 0.56
N MET A 11 4.25 -7.11 1.64
CA MET A 11 5.58 -6.49 1.67
C MET A 11 6.62 -7.46 2.23
N ARG A 12 6.38 -8.01 3.42
CA ARG A 12 7.35 -8.85 4.13
C ARG A 12 7.58 -10.16 3.38
N GLY A 13 8.85 -10.61 3.35
CA GLY A 13 9.22 -11.86 2.69
C GLY A 13 9.37 -11.74 1.18
N ILE A 14 9.23 -10.55 0.63
CA ILE A 14 9.39 -10.27 -0.80
C ILE A 14 10.62 -9.36 -0.97
N PRO A 15 11.45 -9.57 -2.00
CA PRO A 15 12.60 -8.71 -2.24
C PRO A 15 12.21 -7.24 -2.27
N LEU A 16 13.04 -6.38 -1.68
CA LEU A 16 12.83 -4.93 -1.58
C LEU A 16 11.50 -4.57 -0.90
N PHE A 17 11.00 -5.44 -0.01
CA PHE A 17 9.72 -5.23 0.68
C PHE A 17 8.56 -5.02 -0.30
N ASN A 18 8.70 -5.56 -1.50
CA ASN A 18 7.72 -5.38 -2.58
C ASN A 18 7.47 -3.92 -2.98
N PHE A 19 8.32 -3.00 -2.59
CA PHE A 19 8.16 -1.59 -2.90
C PHE A 19 8.00 -1.32 -4.40
N PRO A 20 8.74 -2.01 -5.30
CA PRO A 20 8.54 -1.78 -6.73
C PRO A 20 7.10 -1.99 -7.20
N ALA A 21 6.38 -2.99 -6.67
CA ALA A 21 4.98 -3.21 -7.03
C ALA A 21 4.09 -2.05 -6.56
N PHE A 22 4.36 -1.52 -5.36
CA PHE A 22 3.62 -0.38 -4.84
C PHE A 22 3.86 0.88 -5.67
N TYR A 23 5.09 1.14 -6.08
CA TYR A 23 5.40 2.30 -6.92
C TYR A 23 4.81 2.17 -8.31
N ARG A 24 4.81 0.95 -8.90
CA ARG A 24 4.15 0.73 -10.19
C ARG A 24 2.64 0.99 -10.11
N ALA A 25 2.01 0.51 -9.04
CA ALA A 25 0.58 0.75 -8.83
C ALA A 25 0.27 2.23 -8.65
N ALA A 26 1.10 2.94 -7.87
CA ALA A 26 0.94 4.38 -7.67
C ALA A 26 1.05 5.14 -8.99
N ALA A 27 2.04 4.79 -9.82
CA ALA A 27 2.21 5.42 -11.13
C ALA A 27 1.00 5.15 -12.04
N LEU A 28 0.50 3.92 -12.05
CA LEU A 28 -0.69 3.57 -12.82
C LEU A 28 -1.92 4.38 -12.38
N LEU A 29 -2.13 4.49 -11.08
CA LEU A 29 -3.25 5.27 -10.55
C LEU A 29 -3.16 6.73 -10.96
N GLN A 30 -1.96 7.32 -10.92
CA GLN A 30 -1.76 8.70 -11.38
C GLN A 30 -2.06 8.84 -12.87
N MET A 31 -1.63 7.88 -13.68
CA MET A 31 -1.94 7.89 -15.12
C MET A 31 -3.43 7.81 -15.38
N LEU A 32 -4.17 7.11 -14.54
CA LEU A 32 -5.63 6.98 -14.66
C LEU A 32 -6.38 8.17 -14.03
N GLY A 33 -5.68 9.14 -13.49
CA GLY A 33 -6.28 10.36 -12.93
C GLY A 33 -6.66 10.27 -11.46
N HIS A 34 -6.19 9.25 -10.74
CA HIS A 34 -6.45 9.10 -9.31
C HIS A 34 -5.27 9.59 -8.49
N LYS A 35 -5.50 9.82 -7.19
CA LYS A 35 -4.45 10.21 -6.24
C LYS A 35 -4.07 8.98 -5.41
N PRO A 36 -2.85 8.44 -5.55
CA PRO A 36 -2.45 7.29 -4.75
C PRO A 36 -2.00 7.69 -3.36
N ILE A 37 -2.30 6.84 -2.38
CA ILE A 37 -1.62 6.82 -1.08
C ILE A 37 -0.77 5.56 -1.09
N ASN A 38 0.54 5.74 -1.17
CA ASN A 38 1.50 4.65 -1.32
C ASN A 38 2.22 4.41 0.00
N PRO A 39 1.92 3.32 0.73
CA PRO A 39 2.57 3.05 2.01
C PRO A 39 4.08 2.82 1.88
N ALA A 40 4.57 2.37 0.72
CA ALA A 40 6.01 2.26 0.49
C ALA A 40 6.67 3.65 0.53
N GLU A 41 6.05 4.65 -0.06
CA GLU A 41 6.53 6.03 0.02
C GLU A 41 6.50 6.56 1.44
N LEU A 42 5.43 6.28 2.20
CA LEU A 42 5.33 6.68 3.60
C LEU A 42 6.44 6.05 4.44
N ASP A 43 6.76 4.78 4.21
CA ASP A 43 7.85 4.10 4.91
C ASP A 43 9.20 4.74 4.58
N GLN A 44 9.44 5.07 3.31
CA GLN A 44 10.68 5.73 2.90
C GLN A 44 10.82 7.12 3.50
N GLN A 45 9.74 7.88 3.55
CA GLN A 45 9.73 9.20 4.20
C GLN A 45 10.02 9.09 5.69
N ALA A 46 9.66 7.97 6.32
CA ALA A 46 9.95 7.71 7.73
C ALA A 46 11.37 7.16 7.94
N GLY A 47 12.16 6.99 6.88
CA GLY A 47 13.57 6.59 6.96
C GLY A 47 13.85 5.12 6.69
N PHE A 48 12.86 4.32 6.30
CA PHE A 48 13.09 2.92 5.97
C PHE A 48 13.47 2.76 4.50
N ASP A 49 14.64 2.15 4.25
CA ASP A 49 15.13 1.88 2.89
C ASP A 49 15.36 0.38 2.71
N PRO A 50 14.46 -0.32 1.99
CA PRO A 50 14.60 -1.76 1.79
C PRO A 50 15.77 -2.14 0.89
N SER A 51 16.33 -1.20 0.12
CA SER A 51 17.49 -1.49 -0.74
C SER A 51 18.76 -1.80 0.06
N THR A 52 18.79 -1.44 1.34
CA THR A 52 19.92 -1.75 2.23
C THR A 52 19.85 -3.15 2.81
N LEU A 53 18.73 -3.87 2.62
CA LEU A 53 18.54 -5.20 3.18
C LEU A 53 19.17 -6.27 2.27
N PRO A 54 19.72 -7.36 2.85
CA PRO A 54 20.10 -8.52 2.05
C PRO A 54 18.86 -9.18 1.46
N GLU A 55 19.04 -9.95 0.37
CA GLU A 55 17.92 -10.64 -0.28
C GLU A 55 17.19 -11.60 0.67
N ASP A 56 17.93 -12.23 1.59
CA ASP A 56 17.42 -13.19 2.56
C ASP A 56 17.19 -12.59 3.94
N TYR A 57 16.82 -11.31 4.00
CA TYR A 57 16.60 -10.63 5.28
C TYR A 57 15.56 -11.37 6.13
N ASP A 58 15.70 -11.26 7.45
CA ASP A 58 14.77 -11.88 8.39
C ASP A 58 13.51 -11.01 8.54
N TRP A 59 12.53 -11.28 7.68
CA TRP A 59 11.25 -10.53 7.69
C TRP A 59 10.37 -10.85 8.90
N GLN A 60 10.73 -11.87 9.69
CA GLN A 60 10.00 -12.21 10.91
C GLN A 60 10.48 -11.39 12.11
N ASN A 61 11.67 -10.80 12.01
CA ASN A 61 12.23 -9.93 13.05
C ASN A 61 12.41 -8.52 12.50
N LEU A 62 11.33 -7.76 12.46
CA LEU A 62 11.31 -6.43 11.85
C LEU A 62 12.20 -5.44 12.58
N ASP A 63 12.30 -5.54 13.92
CA ASP A 63 13.16 -4.62 14.69
C ASP A 63 14.63 -4.77 14.29
N ALA A 64 15.08 -5.99 13.98
CA ALA A 64 16.45 -6.23 13.56
C ALA A 64 16.80 -5.57 12.23
N ILE A 65 15.80 -5.33 11.37
CA ILE A 65 16.00 -4.66 10.08
C ILE A 65 15.60 -3.18 10.12
N GLY A 66 15.30 -2.66 11.30
CA GLY A 66 15.00 -1.23 11.47
C GLY A 66 13.59 -0.82 11.07
N PHE A 67 12.66 -1.76 11.02
CA PHE A 67 11.27 -1.48 10.65
C PHE A 67 10.36 -1.57 11.86
N SER A 68 9.69 -0.47 12.19
CA SER A 68 8.68 -0.45 13.26
C SER A 68 7.31 -0.73 12.69
N LEU A 69 6.80 -1.93 12.93
CA LEU A 69 5.45 -2.33 12.47
C LEU A 69 4.37 -1.45 13.08
N ARG A 70 4.51 -1.11 14.36
CA ARG A 70 3.50 -0.28 15.06
C ARG A 70 3.42 1.11 14.43
N ASP A 71 4.57 1.73 14.15
CA ASP A 71 4.60 3.05 13.54
C ASP A 71 4.06 3.02 12.11
N ALA A 72 4.42 2.00 11.34
CA ALA A 72 3.90 1.82 9.99
C ALA A 72 2.38 1.62 10.00
N ALA A 73 1.88 0.76 10.87
CA ALA A 73 0.43 0.52 10.99
C ALA A 73 -0.31 1.82 11.33
N LYS A 74 0.24 2.61 12.24
CA LYS A 74 -0.36 3.90 12.61
C LYS A 74 -0.43 4.83 11.40
N ARG A 75 0.69 5.00 10.67
CA ARG A 75 0.72 5.87 9.49
C ARG A 75 -0.28 5.41 8.44
N ASP A 76 -0.31 4.12 8.17
CA ASP A 76 -1.12 3.56 7.11
C ASP A 76 -2.62 3.65 7.44
N LEU A 77 -2.99 3.28 8.67
CA LEU A 77 -4.38 3.32 9.09
C LEU A 77 -4.91 4.74 9.20
N VAL A 78 -4.09 5.67 9.67
CA VAL A 78 -4.47 7.09 9.71
C VAL A 78 -4.72 7.60 8.28
N ALA A 79 -3.86 7.25 7.33
CA ALA A 79 -4.02 7.67 5.95
C ALA A 79 -5.32 7.13 5.34
N ILE A 80 -5.67 5.87 5.62
CA ILE A 80 -6.93 5.29 5.17
C ILE A 80 -8.12 6.03 5.78
N VAL A 81 -8.10 6.21 7.09
CA VAL A 81 -9.24 6.79 7.83
C VAL A 81 -9.45 8.26 7.46
N GLU A 82 -8.37 9.02 7.34
CA GLU A 82 -8.48 10.47 7.10
C GLU A 82 -8.67 10.83 5.64
N SER A 83 -8.15 10.06 4.69
CA SER A 83 -8.02 10.54 3.33
C SER A 83 -8.54 9.61 2.25
N ALA A 84 -8.50 8.30 2.44
CA ALA A 84 -8.81 7.37 1.36
C ALA A 84 -10.30 7.33 1.04
N THR A 85 -10.63 7.24 -0.25
CA THR A 85 -11.99 6.99 -0.73
C THR A 85 -12.13 5.59 -1.32
N ALA A 86 -10.99 4.94 -1.61
CA ALA A 86 -10.94 3.60 -2.17
C ALA A 86 -9.67 2.89 -1.71
N ILE A 87 -9.67 1.57 -1.82
CA ILE A 87 -8.49 0.75 -1.60
C ILE A 87 -8.22 -0.12 -2.83
N LEU A 88 -6.95 -0.18 -3.23
CA LEU A 88 -6.51 -1.05 -4.32
C LEU A 88 -5.71 -2.20 -3.73
N LEU A 89 -6.17 -3.43 -3.97
CA LEU A 89 -5.52 -4.64 -3.46
C LEU A 89 -4.55 -5.19 -4.50
N LEU A 90 -3.28 -5.26 -4.16
CA LEU A 90 -2.25 -5.86 -5.02
C LEU A 90 -2.29 -7.39 -4.93
N PRO A 91 -1.80 -8.10 -5.97
CA PRO A 91 -1.75 -9.55 -5.92
C PRO A 91 -1.02 -10.07 -4.69
N GLY A 92 -1.57 -11.10 -4.07
CA GLY A 92 -1.02 -11.69 -2.84
C GLY A 92 -1.51 -11.06 -1.55
N TRP A 93 -2.41 -10.08 -1.63
CA TRP A 93 -2.93 -9.40 -0.43
C TRP A 93 -3.57 -10.36 0.58
N GLU A 94 -4.16 -11.46 0.09
CA GLU A 94 -4.86 -12.44 0.95
C GLU A 94 -3.93 -13.10 1.95
N ARG A 95 -2.64 -13.17 1.64
CA ARG A 95 -1.61 -13.76 2.51
C ARG A 95 -0.93 -12.75 3.42
N SER A 96 -1.28 -11.49 3.31
CA SER A 96 -0.70 -10.41 4.10
C SER A 96 -1.63 -10.03 5.24
N LYS A 97 -1.17 -10.18 6.47
CA LYS A 97 -1.95 -9.76 7.65
C LYS A 97 -2.25 -8.28 7.62
N GLY A 98 -1.27 -7.47 7.22
CA GLY A 98 -1.44 -6.02 7.13
C GLY A 98 -2.45 -5.63 6.08
N ALA A 99 -2.34 -6.20 4.88
CA ALA A 99 -3.26 -5.89 3.79
C ALA A 99 -4.70 -6.33 4.12
N ARG A 100 -4.85 -7.49 4.78
CA ARG A 100 -6.18 -7.94 5.23
C ARG A 100 -6.78 -6.99 6.26
N ALA A 101 -5.96 -6.51 7.20
CA ALA A 101 -6.42 -5.55 8.20
C ALA A 101 -6.82 -4.23 7.55
N GLU A 102 -6.04 -3.75 6.61
CA GLU A 102 -6.32 -2.51 5.89
C GLU A 102 -7.60 -2.63 5.07
N ARG A 103 -7.80 -3.76 4.40
CA ARG A 103 -9.04 -4.04 3.69
C ARG A 103 -10.24 -4.04 4.63
N ALA A 104 -10.11 -4.66 5.81
CA ALA A 104 -11.20 -4.70 6.79
C ALA A 104 -11.59 -3.29 7.26
N VAL A 105 -10.60 -2.43 7.50
CA VAL A 105 -10.85 -1.03 7.87
C VAL A 105 -11.55 -0.30 6.72
N ALA A 106 -11.08 -0.48 5.49
CA ALA A 106 -11.68 0.14 4.33
C ALA A 106 -13.15 -0.29 4.15
N GLU A 107 -13.43 -1.58 4.32
CA GLU A 107 -14.81 -2.09 4.26
C GLU A 107 -15.67 -1.50 5.36
N TRP A 108 -15.14 -1.42 6.57
CA TRP A 108 -15.84 -0.82 7.71
C TRP A 108 -16.23 0.62 7.42
N LEU A 109 -15.35 1.36 6.76
CA LEU A 109 -15.61 2.77 6.40
C LEU A 109 -16.48 2.92 5.14
N GLY A 110 -16.84 1.82 4.49
CA GLY A 110 -17.62 1.88 3.26
C GLY A 110 -16.84 2.32 2.04
N LEU A 111 -15.52 2.19 2.05
CA LEU A 111 -14.70 2.54 0.90
C LEU A 111 -14.85 1.52 -0.21
N ARG A 112 -14.65 1.95 -1.45
CA ARG A 112 -14.64 1.03 -2.60
C ARG A 112 -13.39 0.16 -2.55
N VAL A 113 -13.56 -1.12 -2.89
CA VAL A 113 -12.47 -2.10 -2.89
C VAL A 113 -12.26 -2.58 -4.32
N PHE A 114 -11.03 -2.40 -4.83
CA PHE A 114 -10.68 -2.74 -6.20
C PHE A 114 -9.42 -3.60 -6.25
N THR A 115 -9.29 -4.35 -7.34
CA THR A 115 -8.02 -4.96 -7.74
C THR A 115 -7.45 -4.18 -8.92
N GLN A 116 -6.18 -4.42 -9.28
CA GLN A 116 -5.59 -3.75 -10.44
C GLN A 116 -6.33 -4.04 -11.75
N VAL A 117 -6.97 -5.21 -11.82
CA VAL A 117 -7.67 -5.64 -13.04
C VAL A 117 -8.94 -4.86 -13.26
N ASP A 118 -9.68 -4.57 -12.18
CA ASP A 118 -11.01 -3.98 -12.27
C ASP A 118 -11.08 -2.52 -11.84
N PHE A 119 -9.93 -1.87 -11.61
CA PHE A 119 -9.93 -0.46 -11.20
C PHE A 119 -10.27 0.43 -12.41
N PRO A 120 -11.33 1.23 -12.30
CA PRO A 120 -11.82 2.01 -13.44
C PRO A 120 -10.93 3.22 -13.73
N GLU A 121 -10.83 3.56 -15.02
CA GLU A 121 -10.23 4.83 -15.43
C GLU A 121 -11.11 5.99 -15.03
N VAL A 122 -10.48 7.11 -14.69
CA VAL A 122 -11.18 8.37 -14.54
C VAL A 122 -11.45 8.94 -15.93
N ALA A 123 -12.66 9.41 -16.18
CA ALA A 123 -12.95 10.14 -17.39
C ALA A 123 -12.11 11.42 -17.43
N CYS A 124 -11.18 11.51 -18.35
CA CYS A 124 -10.19 12.58 -18.41
C CYS A 124 -10.69 13.80 -19.18
N GLY A 125 -11.96 14.11 -19.11
CA GLY A 125 -12.50 15.26 -19.83
C GLY A 125 -12.45 15.13 -21.34
N VAL A 126 -12.39 13.93 -21.81
CA VAL A 126 -12.46 13.62 -23.23
C VAL A 126 -13.89 13.63 -23.72
#